data_69f9a16ee8ebc458c814facb2bd23751
#
_entry.id   69f9a16ee8ebc458c814facb2bd23751
#
_cell.length_a   1.000
_cell.length_b   1.000
_cell.length_c   1.000
_cell.angle_alpha   90.00
_cell.angle_beta   90.00
_cell.angle_gamma   90.00
#
_symmetry.space_group_name_H-M   'P 1'
#
loop_
_entity.id
_entity.type
_entity.pdbx_description
1 polymer ?
#
loop_
_entity_poly.entity_id
_entity_poly.type
_entity_poly.pdbx_seq_one_letter_code
_entity_poly.pdbx_strand_id
1 'polypeptide(L)'
;MGGVPDCWQLARTNATASTSRRKFLAASLAGLAWCVGGPRLALAVGPNQADASDQARAAAEQAIPFDKLKPDTRAKLLSVVDRPSMYRRLPVQSIDCDHDLHVFLIRYPEVVVNIWQLMGITSIQAKRTAEFTLEGTDGVGTTSKVDLVYGTPELHLYYCEGNYEGPLFKRNLTGRSVLLLRTAYSFDRATRPICTNQLDVFLTIDNAGAELVAKTLQGTVGRTIDSNFIETTKFLTRISEAAERNGPGMENLAAKLNQCGDGVKRDFASISGGVSARAADRVAAVANPLAGQVAKPAAATLPQRR
;
A
#
# COMPACT_ATOMS: atom_id res chain seq x y z
N MET A 1 -12.86 -10.80 -31.54
CA MET A 1 -12.97 -9.44 -30.99
C MET A 1 -13.82 -9.54 -29.73
N GLY A 2 -13.20 -9.78 -28.59
CA GLY A 2 -13.88 -9.92 -27.30
C GLY A 2 -13.85 -8.59 -26.57
N GLY A 3 -15.04 -8.04 -26.28
CA GLY A 3 -15.21 -6.78 -25.55
C GLY A 3 -14.56 -6.86 -24.17
N VAL A 4 -13.99 -5.74 -23.75
CA VAL A 4 -13.44 -5.54 -22.39
C VAL A 4 -14.63 -5.68 -21.42
N PRO A 5 -14.54 -6.49 -20.34
CA PRO A 5 -15.62 -6.65 -19.37
C PRO A 5 -16.05 -5.32 -18.75
N ASP A 6 -17.34 -5.13 -18.50
CA ASP A 6 -17.94 -3.87 -18.00
C ASP A 6 -17.34 -3.33 -16.70
N CYS A 7 -16.68 -4.16 -15.87
CA CYS A 7 -15.99 -3.72 -14.67
C CYS A 7 -14.83 -2.73 -14.96
N TRP A 8 -14.30 -2.71 -16.19
CA TRP A 8 -13.25 -1.79 -16.62
C TRP A 8 -13.79 -0.42 -17.06
N GLN A 9 -15.05 -0.35 -17.48
CA GLN A 9 -15.67 0.92 -17.87
C GLN A 9 -15.94 1.81 -16.66
N LEU A 10 -16.34 1.25 -15.53
CA LEU A 10 -16.56 2.00 -14.29
C LEU A 10 -15.26 2.65 -13.74
N ALA A 11 -14.12 2.00 -13.93
CA ALA A 11 -12.82 2.58 -13.57
C ALA A 11 -12.39 3.72 -14.51
N ARG A 12 -12.88 3.74 -15.77
CA ARG A 12 -12.56 4.78 -16.76
C ARG A 12 -13.44 6.03 -16.63
N THR A 13 -14.69 5.91 -16.28
CA THR A 13 -15.64 7.04 -16.23
C THR A 13 -15.35 8.05 -15.13
N ASN A 14 -14.72 7.63 -14.04
CA ASN A 14 -14.27 8.54 -12.97
C ASN A 14 -12.85 9.11 -13.18
N ALA A 15 -12.20 8.78 -14.30
CA ALA A 15 -10.82 9.20 -14.61
C ALA A 15 -10.75 10.45 -15.51
N THR A 16 -11.88 11.12 -15.81
CA THR A 16 -11.94 12.29 -16.71
C THR A 16 -11.61 13.63 -16.05
N ALA A 17 -11.10 13.64 -14.83
CA ALA A 17 -10.57 14.86 -14.23
C ALA A 17 -9.07 15.01 -14.54
N SER A 18 -8.78 15.73 -15.62
CA SER A 18 -7.70 16.69 -15.78
C SER A 18 -6.25 16.30 -15.48
N THR A 19 -5.40 16.39 -16.51
CA THR A 19 -3.97 16.85 -16.55
C THR A 19 -2.96 16.30 -15.49
N SER A 20 -3.37 15.57 -14.47
CA SER A 20 -2.52 15.04 -13.40
C SER A 20 -1.96 13.62 -13.68
N ARG A 21 -2.36 12.98 -14.79
CA ARG A 21 -2.06 11.56 -15.05
C ARG A 21 -0.56 11.22 -15.15
N ARG A 22 0.28 12.18 -15.53
CA ARG A 22 1.73 11.95 -15.71
C ARG A 22 2.55 12.07 -14.40
N LYS A 23 1.96 12.63 -13.31
CA LYS A 23 2.65 12.88 -12.04
C LYS A 23 2.37 11.81 -10.98
N PHE A 24 1.49 10.87 -11.28
CA PHE A 24 0.82 10.03 -10.30
C PHE A 24 1.64 8.83 -9.79
N LEU A 25 2.67 8.40 -10.47
CA LEU A 25 3.04 6.99 -10.42
C LEU A 25 4.49 6.67 -10.05
N ALA A 26 5.38 7.64 -10.07
CA ALA A 26 6.80 7.37 -9.81
C ALA A 26 7.15 7.07 -8.33
N ALA A 27 6.26 7.38 -7.38
CA ALA A 27 6.59 7.36 -5.96
C ALA A 27 6.09 6.15 -5.17
N SER A 28 5.26 5.31 -5.76
CA SER A 28 4.51 4.30 -4.97
C SER A 28 5.32 3.07 -4.57
N LEU A 29 6.43 2.79 -5.22
CA LEU A 29 7.26 1.61 -4.93
C LEU A 29 8.67 1.93 -4.50
N ALA A 30 9.21 3.03 -4.96
CA ALA A 30 10.49 3.52 -4.47
C ALA A 30 10.18 4.66 -3.50
N GLY A 31 10.54 4.61 -2.27
CA GLY A 31 10.43 5.75 -1.33
C GLY A 31 11.19 7.01 -1.77
N LEU A 32 11.40 7.19 -3.08
CA LEU A 32 12.14 8.25 -3.75
C LEU A 32 11.39 8.70 -4.98
N ALA A 33 10.31 9.49 -4.84
CA ALA A 33 9.71 10.18 -5.96
C ALA A 33 10.04 11.65 -5.94
N TRP A 34 10.59 12.10 -7.02
CA TRP A 34 11.00 13.47 -7.26
C TRP A 34 10.00 14.16 -8.19
N CYS A 35 9.38 15.25 -7.76
CA CYS A 35 8.59 16.14 -8.62
C CYS A 35 8.85 17.61 -8.31
N VAL A 36 8.99 18.38 -9.38
CA VAL A 36 9.29 19.82 -9.39
C VAL A 36 8.02 20.68 -9.47
N GLY A 37 7.95 21.70 -8.62
CA GLY A 37 7.44 23.02 -8.90
C GLY A 37 5.95 23.34 -8.86
N GLY A 38 5.55 24.21 -7.89
CA GLY A 38 4.34 25.04 -7.86
C GLY A 38 4.22 25.81 -6.53
N PRO A 39 3.59 27.01 -6.51
CA PRO A 39 3.70 27.97 -5.39
C PRO A 39 2.97 27.55 -4.11
N ARG A 40 3.51 28.05 -2.99
CA ARG A 40 3.12 27.73 -1.61
C ARG A 40 1.90 28.50 -1.14
N LEU A 41 0.97 27.80 -0.49
CA LEU A 41 0.10 28.37 0.53
C LEU A 41 0.25 27.52 1.80
N ALA A 42 0.68 28.14 2.89
CA ALA A 42 0.72 27.51 4.20
C ALA A 42 -0.70 27.46 4.75
N LEU A 43 -1.23 26.25 4.96
CA LEU A 43 -2.52 26.02 5.61
C LEU A 43 -2.29 25.28 6.93
N ALA A 44 -3.07 25.62 7.94
CA ALA A 44 -3.04 25.05 9.27
C ALA A 44 -3.27 23.52 9.24
N VAL A 45 -2.54 22.80 10.10
CA VAL A 45 -2.56 21.34 10.22
C VAL A 45 -3.94 20.90 10.75
N GLY A 46 -4.74 20.26 9.89
CA GLY A 46 -6.00 19.60 10.30
C GLY A 46 -5.73 18.13 10.70
N PRO A 47 -6.68 17.46 11.39
CA PRO A 47 -6.48 16.11 11.94
C PRO A 47 -6.20 15.01 10.91
N ASN A 48 -6.18 15.33 9.63
CA ASN A 48 -5.91 14.38 8.54
C ASN A 48 -4.75 14.85 7.63
N GLN A 49 -3.78 15.57 8.21
CA GLN A 49 -2.57 16.00 7.50
C GLN A 49 -1.37 15.16 7.91
N ALA A 50 -0.34 15.13 7.05
CA ALA A 50 0.93 14.50 7.36
C ALA A 50 1.61 15.21 8.53
N ASP A 51 2.28 14.44 9.38
CA ASP A 51 2.99 14.90 10.57
C ASP A 51 4.49 14.60 10.45
N ALA A 52 5.33 15.61 10.61
CA ALA A 52 6.78 15.51 10.59
C ALA A 52 7.40 15.92 11.94
N SER A 53 6.61 15.93 13.02
CA SER A 53 7.07 16.29 14.36
C SER A 53 8.03 15.25 14.95
N ASP A 54 8.91 15.70 15.84
CA ASP A 54 9.80 14.81 16.59
C ASP A 54 9.03 13.83 17.47
N GLN A 55 7.86 14.23 17.99
CA GLN A 55 6.98 13.35 18.76
C GLN A 55 6.43 12.19 17.90
N ALA A 56 5.96 12.50 16.69
CA ALA A 56 5.49 11.46 15.77
C ALA A 56 6.62 10.52 15.35
N ARG A 57 7.83 11.09 15.12
CA ARG A 57 9.04 10.33 14.81
C ARG A 57 9.39 9.37 15.94
N ALA A 58 9.51 9.85 17.16
CA ALA A 58 9.84 9.02 18.31
C ALA A 58 8.82 7.89 18.53
N ALA A 59 7.52 8.18 18.35
CA ALA A 59 6.48 7.16 18.44
C ALA A 59 6.58 6.11 17.32
N ALA A 60 7.01 6.49 16.11
CA ALA A 60 7.25 5.56 15.02
C ALA A 60 8.49 4.69 15.27
N GLU A 61 9.59 5.28 15.77
CA GLU A 61 10.80 4.56 16.15
C GLU A 61 10.52 3.48 17.20
N GLN A 62 9.72 3.81 18.24
CA GLN A 62 9.31 2.87 19.29
C GLN A 62 8.42 1.73 18.76
N ALA A 63 7.68 1.95 17.67
CA ALA A 63 6.82 0.94 17.08
C ALA A 63 7.57 -0.07 16.18
N ILE A 64 8.85 0.18 15.86
CA ILE A 64 9.67 -0.76 15.10
C ILE A 64 10.10 -1.92 16.02
N PRO A 65 9.80 -3.19 15.67
CA PRO A 65 10.12 -4.35 16.49
C PRO A 65 11.59 -4.77 16.33
N PHE A 66 12.52 -3.92 16.75
CA PHE A 66 13.96 -4.15 16.60
C PHE A 66 14.47 -5.44 17.26
N ASP A 67 13.78 -5.90 18.31
CA ASP A 67 14.07 -7.14 19.03
C ASP A 67 13.76 -8.40 18.20
N LYS A 68 12.90 -8.29 17.21
CA LYS A 68 12.49 -9.39 16.30
C LYS A 68 13.28 -9.45 15.01
N LEU A 69 14.20 -8.50 14.79
CA LEU A 69 14.99 -8.40 13.57
C LEU A 69 16.34 -9.10 13.70
N LYS A 70 16.82 -9.65 12.58
CA LYS A 70 18.20 -10.15 12.48
C LYS A 70 19.18 -8.97 12.69
N PRO A 71 20.39 -9.21 13.28
CA PRO A 71 21.36 -8.15 13.56
C PRO A 71 21.69 -7.28 12.35
N ASP A 72 21.94 -7.86 11.17
CA ASP A 72 22.27 -7.12 9.95
C ASP A 72 21.09 -6.24 9.47
N THR A 73 19.87 -6.77 9.54
CA THR A 73 18.66 -6.03 9.20
C THR A 73 18.46 -4.86 10.16
N ARG A 74 18.63 -5.12 11.47
CA ARG A 74 18.55 -4.07 12.49
C ARG A 74 19.57 -2.96 12.23
N ALA A 75 20.82 -3.30 11.92
CA ALA A 75 21.87 -2.32 11.62
C ALA A 75 21.50 -1.46 10.40
N LYS A 76 20.98 -2.07 9.32
CA LYS A 76 20.50 -1.35 8.14
C LYS A 76 19.38 -0.37 8.49
N LEU A 77 18.38 -0.78 9.25
CA LEU A 77 17.28 0.09 9.66
C LEU A 77 17.74 1.24 10.53
N LEU A 78 18.59 0.98 11.53
CA LEU A 78 19.14 2.02 12.40
C LEU A 78 19.94 3.07 11.60
N SER A 79 20.67 2.66 10.55
CA SER A 79 21.40 3.59 9.68
C SER A 79 20.52 4.63 8.98
N VAL A 80 19.21 4.39 8.90
CA VAL A 80 18.22 5.30 8.32
C VAL A 80 17.41 6.01 9.40
N VAL A 81 16.95 5.26 10.41
CA VAL A 81 15.99 5.73 11.42
C VAL A 81 16.63 6.70 12.40
N ASP A 82 17.90 6.47 12.81
CA ASP A 82 18.59 7.30 13.81
C ASP A 82 18.77 8.75 13.36
N ARG A 83 19.08 8.98 12.08
CA ARG A 83 19.35 10.32 11.51
C ARG A 83 18.78 10.45 10.11
N PRO A 84 17.45 10.42 9.95
CA PRO A 84 16.84 10.55 8.63
C PRO A 84 17.02 11.98 8.09
N SER A 85 17.24 12.11 6.79
CA SER A 85 17.19 13.39 6.08
C SER A 85 15.76 13.95 6.06
N MET A 86 14.76 13.06 6.14
CA MET A 86 13.34 13.39 6.24
C MET A 86 12.62 12.30 7.02
N TYR A 87 11.78 12.69 7.97
CA TYR A 87 10.74 11.85 8.55
C TYR A 87 9.38 12.42 8.18
N ARG A 88 8.41 11.51 7.91
CA ARG A 88 7.04 11.90 7.64
C ARG A 88 6.06 10.78 7.98
N ARG A 89 5.13 11.07 8.87
CA ARG A 89 3.92 10.27 9.07
C ARG A 89 2.87 10.74 8.08
N LEU A 90 2.36 9.85 7.26
CA LEU A 90 1.37 10.18 6.24
C LEU A 90 -0.03 10.28 6.86
N PRO A 91 -0.98 10.98 6.19
CA PRO A 91 -2.37 11.05 6.63
C PRO A 91 -2.97 9.64 6.78
N VAL A 92 -3.67 9.39 7.88
CA VAL A 92 -4.36 8.12 8.12
C VAL A 92 -5.41 7.88 7.02
N GLN A 93 -5.45 6.67 6.49
CA GLN A 93 -6.40 6.25 5.47
C GLN A 93 -7.24 5.08 5.97
N SER A 94 -8.54 5.32 6.18
CA SER A 94 -9.53 4.26 6.41
C SER A 94 -10.23 3.94 5.11
N ILE A 95 -10.20 2.69 4.69
CA ILE A 95 -10.69 2.21 3.40
C ILE A 95 -11.57 0.97 3.57
N ASP A 96 -12.60 0.86 2.72
CA ASP A 96 -13.39 -0.36 2.59
C ASP A 96 -12.56 -1.38 1.79
N CYS A 97 -12.04 -2.37 2.48
CA CYS A 97 -11.21 -3.41 1.86
C CYS A 97 -11.27 -4.71 2.66
N ASP A 98 -11.43 -5.82 1.96
CA ASP A 98 -11.34 -7.14 2.58
C ASP A 98 -9.96 -7.33 3.22
N HIS A 99 -9.93 -7.89 4.43
CA HIS A 99 -8.71 -7.96 5.24
C HIS A 99 -7.64 -8.86 4.60
N ASP A 100 -8.03 -10.03 4.08
CA ASP A 100 -7.08 -10.97 3.45
C ASP A 100 -6.52 -10.39 2.15
N LEU A 101 -7.39 -9.78 1.35
CA LEU A 101 -6.99 -9.12 0.11
C LEU A 101 -6.07 -7.94 0.39
N HIS A 102 -6.34 -7.16 1.43
CA HIS A 102 -5.49 -6.04 1.84
C HIS A 102 -4.09 -6.52 2.23
N VAL A 103 -3.98 -7.52 3.12
CA VAL A 103 -2.68 -8.10 3.52
C VAL A 103 -1.92 -8.63 2.32
N PHE A 104 -2.62 -9.31 1.41
CA PHE A 104 -2.02 -9.83 0.18
C PHE A 104 -1.46 -8.72 -0.69
N LEU A 105 -2.23 -7.67 -1.00
CA LEU A 105 -1.80 -6.57 -1.87
C LEU A 105 -0.67 -5.73 -1.28
N ILE A 106 -0.58 -5.63 0.05
CA ILE A 106 0.56 -5.02 0.75
C ILE A 106 1.83 -5.86 0.55
N ARG A 107 1.74 -7.19 0.69
CA ARG A 107 2.90 -8.09 0.56
C ARG A 107 3.33 -8.33 -0.88
N TYR A 108 2.39 -8.17 -1.82
CA TYR A 108 2.61 -8.36 -3.26
C TYR A 108 2.24 -7.09 -4.06
N PRO A 109 2.92 -5.94 -3.78
CA PRO A 109 2.59 -4.68 -4.44
C PRO A 109 2.83 -4.71 -5.96
N GLU A 110 3.63 -5.65 -6.47
CA GLU A 110 3.78 -5.89 -7.91
C GLU A 110 2.45 -6.25 -8.59
N VAL A 111 1.49 -6.82 -7.89
CA VAL A 111 0.13 -7.07 -8.41
C VAL A 111 -0.57 -5.74 -8.71
N VAL A 112 -0.53 -4.80 -7.77
CA VAL A 112 -1.11 -3.46 -7.95
C VAL A 112 -0.45 -2.74 -9.13
N VAL A 113 0.88 -2.77 -9.21
CA VAL A 113 1.63 -2.14 -10.32
C VAL A 113 1.27 -2.78 -11.65
N ASN A 114 1.20 -4.10 -11.72
CA ASN A 114 0.86 -4.78 -12.97
C ASN A 114 -0.58 -4.49 -13.41
N ILE A 115 -1.54 -4.35 -12.47
CA ILE A 115 -2.89 -3.90 -12.79
C ILE A 115 -2.83 -2.48 -13.38
N TRP A 116 -2.09 -1.55 -12.79
CA TRP A 116 -1.91 -0.20 -13.33
C TRP A 116 -1.29 -0.20 -14.74
N GLN A 117 -0.34 -1.08 -15.01
CA GLN A 117 0.24 -1.24 -16.35
C GLN A 117 -0.82 -1.74 -17.35
N LEU A 118 -1.62 -2.76 -16.99
CA LEU A 118 -2.72 -3.25 -17.83
C LEU A 118 -3.77 -2.18 -18.10
N MET A 119 -3.97 -1.25 -17.16
CA MET A 119 -4.84 -0.08 -17.35
C MET A 119 -4.19 1.05 -18.17
N GLY A 120 -2.90 0.96 -18.49
CA GLY A 120 -2.16 1.99 -19.21
C GLY A 120 -1.98 3.30 -18.43
N ILE A 121 -2.00 3.25 -17.10
CA ILE A 121 -1.89 4.43 -16.24
C ILE A 121 -0.50 4.62 -15.62
N THR A 122 0.41 3.66 -15.79
CA THR A 122 1.80 3.75 -15.30
C THR A 122 2.81 3.19 -16.27
N SER A 123 4.04 3.72 -16.21
CA SER A 123 5.25 3.14 -16.78
C SER A 123 6.13 2.45 -15.73
N ILE A 124 5.77 2.48 -14.46
CA ILE A 124 6.51 1.81 -13.38
C ILE A 124 6.57 0.30 -13.69
N GLN A 125 7.74 -0.27 -13.45
CA GLN A 125 7.93 -1.70 -13.47
C GLN A 125 8.32 -2.18 -12.07
N ALA A 126 7.75 -3.30 -11.64
CA ALA A 126 8.08 -3.93 -10.38
C ALA A 126 8.21 -5.43 -10.61
N LYS A 127 9.35 -6.00 -10.25
CA LYS A 127 9.66 -7.41 -10.41
C LYS A 127 10.10 -7.99 -9.08
N ARG A 128 9.50 -9.11 -8.69
CA ARG A 128 9.95 -9.89 -7.54
C ARG A 128 11.21 -10.66 -7.90
N THR A 129 12.29 -10.40 -7.19
CA THR A 129 13.61 -11.05 -7.41
C THR A 129 13.94 -12.08 -6.33
N ALA A 130 13.30 -12.00 -5.16
CA ALA A 130 13.31 -13.01 -4.10
C ALA A 130 11.98 -12.98 -3.34
N GLU A 131 11.76 -13.94 -2.44
CA GLU A 131 10.50 -14.11 -1.70
C GLU A 131 9.97 -12.81 -1.07
N PHE A 132 10.88 -12.00 -0.50
CA PHE A 132 10.55 -10.74 0.17
C PHE A 132 11.22 -9.53 -0.47
N THR A 133 11.73 -9.65 -1.69
CA THR A 133 12.47 -8.61 -2.39
C THR A 133 11.82 -8.26 -3.72
N LEU A 134 11.62 -6.98 -3.93
CA LEU A 134 11.18 -6.37 -5.18
C LEU A 134 12.24 -5.44 -5.73
N GLU A 135 12.39 -5.42 -7.04
CA GLU A 135 13.13 -4.40 -7.76
C GLU A 135 12.18 -3.63 -8.67
N GLY A 136 12.34 -2.31 -8.72
CA GLY A 136 11.46 -1.45 -9.48
C GLY A 136 12.19 -0.31 -10.17
N THR A 137 11.56 0.18 -11.25
CA THR A 137 11.98 1.41 -11.94
C THR A 137 10.76 2.23 -12.33
N ASP A 138 10.90 3.55 -12.28
CA ASP A 138 9.85 4.48 -12.72
C ASP A 138 9.94 4.84 -14.21
N GLY A 139 11.00 4.37 -14.90
CA GLY A 139 11.26 4.66 -16.31
C GLY A 139 11.74 6.09 -16.57
N VAL A 140 11.97 6.92 -15.54
CA VAL A 140 12.42 8.31 -15.66
C VAL A 140 13.69 8.61 -14.85
N GLY A 141 14.39 7.55 -14.46
CA GLY A 141 15.71 7.63 -13.82
C GLY A 141 15.77 7.07 -12.40
N THR A 142 14.64 6.66 -11.78
CA THR A 142 14.67 6.01 -10.47
C THR A 142 14.74 4.49 -10.63
N THR A 143 15.64 3.87 -9.90
CA THR A 143 15.68 2.44 -9.65
C THR A 143 15.62 2.18 -8.16
N SER A 144 14.99 1.11 -7.73
CA SER A 144 14.87 0.79 -6.30
C SER A 144 14.83 -0.69 -6.05
N LYS A 145 15.35 -1.07 -4.89
CA LYS A 145 15.17 -2.37 -4.28
C LYS A 145 14.40 -2.22 -2.99
N VAL A 146 13.37 -3.03 -2.80
CA VAL A 146 12.46 -3.00 -1.66
C VAL A 146 12.45 -4.37 -1.00
N ASP A 147 12.87 -4.45 0.23
CA ASP A 147 12.86 -5.67 1.04
C ASP A 147 11.76 -5.55 2.12
N LEU A 148 10.83 -6.51 2.16
CA LEU A 148 9.92 -6.69 3.30
C LEU A 148 10.72 -7.40 4.40
N VAL A 149 11.14 -6.67 5.43
CA VAL A 149 12.05 -7.17 6.46
C VAL A 149 11.33 -7.68 7.72
N TYR A 150 10.06 -7.30 7.90
CA TYR A 150 9.18 -7.82 8.94
C TYR A 150 7.71 -7.65 8.52
N GLY A 151 6.85 -8.64 8.83
CA GLY A 151 5.44 -8.57 8.47
C GLY A 151 4.55 -9.40 9.37
N THR A 152 3.57 -8.75 10.01
CA THR A 152 2.33 -9.34 10.54
C THR A 152 1.15 -8.77 9.77
N PRO A 153 -0.09 -9.23 9.96
CA PRO A 153 -1.23 -8.56 9.34
C PRO A 153 -1.29 -7.06 9.70
N GLU A 154 -0.98 -6.69 10.95
CA GLU A 154 -1.14 -5.33 11.48
C GLU A 154 0.09 -4.45 11.28
N LEU A 155 1.27 -5.02 10.98
CA LEU A 155 2.50 -4.27 10.85
C LEU A 155 3.39 -4.83 9.75
N HIS A 156 3.74 -3.98 8.79
CA HIS A 156 4.70 -4.29 7.75
C HIS A 156 5.84 -3.28 7.77
N LEU A 157 7.07 -3.78 7.72
CA LEU A 157 8.29 -3.00 7.76
C LEU A 157 9.11 -3.29 6.51
N TYR A 158 9.35 -2.25 5.72
CA TYR A 158 10.14 -2.33 4.50
C TYR A 158 11.42 -1.54 4.65
N TYR A 159 12.50 -2.09 4.11
CA TYR A 159 13.75 -1.39 3.86
C TYR A 159 13.92 -1.21 2.36
N CYS A 160 14.18 0.03 1.93
CA CYS A 160 14.32 0.35 0.53
C CYS A 160 15.68 1.01 0.26
N GLU A 161 16.33 0.61 -0.82
CA GLU A 161 17.49 1.27 -1.40
C GLU A 161 17.11 1.80 -2.77
N GLY A 162 17.49 3.02 -3.09
CA GLY A 162 17.16 3.63 -4.37
C GLY A 162 18.29 4.47 -4.94
N ASN A 163 18.31 4.53 -6.25
CA ASN A 163 19.22 5.38 -7.02
C ASN A 163 18.42 6.20 -8.03
N TYR A 164 18.80 7.46 -8.19
CA TYR A 164 18.22 8.34 -9.19
C TYR A 164 19.30 8.85 -10.13
N GLU A 165 19.15 8.54 -11.42
CA GLU A 165 19.95 9.00 -12.55
C GLU A 165 19.03 9.60 -13.61
N GLY A 166 18.63 10.85 -13.41
CA GLY A 166 17.64 11.48 -14.28
C GLY A 166 17.94 12.97 -14.52
N PRO A 167 17.16 13.62 -15.37
CA PRO A 167 17.40 15.01 -15.80
C PRO A 167 17.20 16.05 -14.70
N LEU A 168 16.59 15.68 -13.55
CA LEU A 168 16.29 16.63 -12.48
C LEU A 168 17.53 17.04 -11.67
N PHE A 169 18.57 16.20 -11.63
CA PHE A 169 19.80 16.45 -10.88
C PHE A 169 21.02 16.19 -11.75
N LYS A 170 22.03 17.08 -11.66
CA LYS A 170 23.30 16.96 -12.41
C LYS A 170 24.20 15.79 -11.94
N ARG A 171 23.84 15.14 -10.84
CA ARG A 171 24.58 14.02 -10.26
C ARG A 171 23.62 12.92 -9.80
N ASN A 172 24.09 11.71 -9.78
CA ASN A 172 23.35 10.58 -9.24
C ASN A 172 23.09 10.78 -7.75
N LEU A 173 21.86 10.50 -7.32
CA LEU A 173 21.47 10.52 -5.92
C LEU A 173 21.18 9.10 -5.47
N THR A 174 21.77 8.71 -4.37
CA THR A 174 21.45 7.46 -3.69
C THR A 174 20.70 7.76 -2.40
N GLY A 175 19.77 6.89 -2.04
CA GLY A 175 19.01 7.04 -0.83
C GLY A 175 18.50 5.72 -0.30
N ARG A 176 18.20 5.72 0.99
CA ARG A 176 17.66 4.59 1.72
C ARG A 176 16.43 5.04 2.47
N SER A 177 15.43 4.18 2.55
CA SER A 177 14.25 4.49 3.33
C SER A 177 13.77 3.29 4.14
N VAL A 178 13.11 3.61 5.26
CA VAL A 178 12.37 2.66 6.07
C VAL A 178 10.91 3.08 6.04
N LEU A 179 10.05 2.14 5.67
CA LEU A 179 8.60 2.33 5.63
C LEU A 179 7.98 1.46 6.71
N LEU A 180 7.31 2.07 7.68
CA LEU A 180 6.57 1.38 8.72
C LEU A 180 5.07 1.56 8.46
N LEU A 181 4.42 0.54 7.91
CA LEU A 181 2.98 0.51 7.71
C LEU A 181 2.33 -0.21 8.88
N ARG A 182 1.43 0.49 9.56
CA ARG A 182 0.56 -0.05 10.61
C ARG A 182 -0.88 -0.07 10.11
N THR A 183 -1.55 -1.19 10.29
CA THR A 183 -2.94 -1.38 9.86
C THR A 183 -3.79 -1.85 11.03
N ALA A 184 -4.92 -1.21 11.25
CA ALA A 184 -5.97 -1.70 12.13
C ALA A 184 -7.14 -2.23 11.29
N TYR A 185 -7.65 -3.40 11.66
CA TYR A 185 -8.76 -4.05 10.99
C TYR A 185 -10.02 -3.96 11.84
N SER A 186 -11.12 -3.61 11.23
CA SER A 186 -12.43 -3.48 11.89
C SER A 186 -13.55 -3.78 10.89
N PHE A 187 -14.79 -3.72 11.36
CA PHE A 187 -15.97 -3.81 10.54
C PHE A 187 -16.86 -2.60 10.79
N ASP A 188 -17.56 -2.15 9.75
CA ASP A 188 -18.59 -1.14 9.90
C ASP A 188 -19.89 -1.74 10.49
N ARG A 189 -20.93 -0.89 10.69
CA ARG A 189 -22.24 -1.33 11.20
C ARG A 189 -22.97 -2.33 10.29
N ALA A 190 -22.61 -2.37 9.02
CA ALA A 190 -23.14 -3.30 8.02
C ALA A 190 -22.24 -4.53 7.85
N THR A 191 -21.30 -4.77 8.76
CA THR A 191 -20.32 -5.88 8.74
C THR A 191 -19.38 -5.86 7.52
N ARG A 192 -19.20 -4.68 6.89
CA ARG A 192 -18.20 -4.54 5.82
C ARG A 192 -16.82 -4.34 6.43
N PRO A 193 -15.78 -4.99 5.87
CA PRO A 193 -14.42 -4.90 6.40
C PRO A 193 -13.82 -3.52 6.13
N ILE A 194 -13.21 -2.95 7.16
CA ILE A 194 -12.50 -1.66 7.14
C ILE A 194 -11.04 -1.87 7.50
N CYS A 195 -10.13 -1.33 6.67
CA CYS A 195 -8.71 -1.28 6.94
C CYS A 195 -8.28 0.17 7.19
N THR A 196 -7.74 0.45 8.37
CA THR A 196 -7.21 1.78 8.72
C THR A 196 -5.70 1.73 8.69
N ASN A 197 -5.10 2.46 7.75
CA ASN A 197 -3.69 2.45 7.43
C ASN A 197 -2.99 3.72 7.90
N GLN A 198 -1.85 3.58 8.56
CA GLN A 198 -0.92 4.66 8.90
C GLN A 198 0.48 4.29 8.43
N LEU A 199 1.09 5.11 7.59
CA LEU A 199 2.43 4.91 7.06
C LEU A 199 3.38 5.96 7.61
N ASP A 200 4.47 5.51 8.24
CA ASP A 200 5.61 6.33 8.64
C ASP A 200 6.77 6.09 7.67
N VAL A 201 7.37 7.16 7.18
CA VAL A 201 8.47 7.16 6.21
C VAL A 201 9.70 7.81 6.82
N PHE A 202 10.78 7.07 6.92
CA PHE A 202 12.12 7.58 7.21
C PHE A 202 12.93 7.52 5.93
N LEU A 203 13.56 8.62 5.53
CA LEU A 203 14.34 8.73 4.30
C LEU A 203 15.70 9.34 4.60
N THR A 204 16.76 8.70 4.12
CA THR A 204 18.13 9.22 4.11
C THR A 204 18.62 9.34 2.67
N ILE A 205 19.21 10.48 2.32
CA ILE A 205 19.84 10.70 1.02
C ILE A 205 21.34 10.88 1.26
N ASP A 206 22.12 9.98 0.69
CA ASP A 206 23.54 9.84 1.03
C ASP A 206 24.41 10.99 0.51
N ASN A 207 24.08 11.56 -0.66
CA ASN A 207 24.92 12.55 -1.34
C ASN A 207 24.24 13.93 -1.50
N ALA A 208 23.24 14.25 -0.68
CA ALA A 208 22.52 15.52 -0.77
C ALA A 208 23.15 16.57 0.15
N GLY A 209 23.40 17.77 -0.37
CA GLY A 209 23.71 18.93 0.46
C GLY A 209 22.50 19.34 1.31
N ALA A 210 22.74 19.88 2.51
CA ALA A 210 21.70 20.24 3.48
C ALA A 210 20.60 21.16 2.88
N GLU A 211 20.96 22.05 1.96
CA GLU A 211 20.01 22.96 1.30
C GLU A 211 19.02 22.22 0.38
N LEU A 212 19.49 21.20 -0.37
CA LEU A 212 18.65 20.36 -1.19
C LEU A 212 17.65 19.58 -0.34
N VAL A 213 18.12 19.00 0.75
CA VAL A 213 17.30 18.26 1.73
C VAL A 213 16.22 19.16 2.30
N ALA A 214 16.56 20.34 2.82
CA ALA A 214 15.61 21.20 3.51
C ALA A 214 14.53 21.79 2.56
N LYS A 215 14.90 22.23 1.36
CA LYS A 215 13.97 22.90 0.43
C LYS A 215 13.11 21.94 -0.37
N THR A 216 13.64 20.79 -0.76
CA THR A 216 12.99 19.90 -1.73
C THR A 216 12.23 18.76 -1.06
N LEU A 217 12.80 18.12 -0.04
CA LEU A 217 12.23 16.91 0.54
C LEU A 217 10.94 17.17 1.31
N GLN A 218 10.94 18.14 2.22
CA GLN A 218 9.74 18.43 3.05
C GLN A 218 8.57 19.00 2.23
N GLY A 219 8.88 19.80 1.20
CA GLY A 219 7.89 20.48 0.39
C GLY A 219 7.29 19.58 -0.69
N THR A 220 7.99 19.42 -1.80
CA THR A 220 7.44 18.79 -3.01
C THR A 220 7.41 17.27 -2.90
N VAL A 221 8.50 16.67 -2.45
CA VAL A 221 8.61 15.21 -2.31
C VAL A 221 7.61 14.72 -1.26
N GLY A 222 7.54 15.35 -0.09
CA GLY A 222 6.61 14.97 0.96
C GLY A 222 5.15 14.97 0.49
N ARG A 223 4.70 16.03 -0.19
CA ARG A 223 3.32 16.08 -0.73
C ARG A 223 3.05 15.01 -1.80
N THR A 224 4.05 14.69 -2.60
CA THR A 224 3.92 13.62 -3.60
C THR A 224 3.76 12.26 -2.93
N ILE A 225 4.53 11.98 -1.88
CA ILE A 225 4.42 10.74 -1.09
C ILE A 225 3.02 10.65 -0.46
N ASP A 226 2.50 11.73 0.15
CA ASP A 226 1.14 11.76 0.71
C ASP A 226 0.09 11.43 -0.36
N SER A 227 0.14 12.12 -1.49
CA SER A 227 -0.82 11.92 -2.58
C SER A 227 -0.79 10.50 -3.12
N ASN A 228 0.40 9.93 -3.30
CA ASN A 228 0.55 8.57 -3.80
C ASN A 228 0.00 7.54 -2.80
N PHE A 229 0.24 7.72 -1.51
CA PHE A 229 -0.32 6.86 -0.47
C PHE A 229 -1.86 6.90 -0.49
N ILE A 230 -2.45 8.10 -0.49
CA ILE A 230 -3.90 8.31 -0.54
C ILE A 230 -4.50 7.63 -1.78
N GLU A 231 -3.91 7.84 -2.95
CA GLU A 231 -4.47 7.27 -4.18
C GLU A 231 -4.25 5.75 -4.28
N THR A 232 -3.13 5.25 -3.76
CA THR A 232 -2.90 3.80 -3.68
C THR A 232 -3.96 3.15 -2.78
N THR A 233 -4.21 3.69 -1.59
CA THR A 233 -5.23 3.14 -0.68
C THR A 233 -6.64 3.19 -1.28
N LYS A 234 -7.02 4.27 -1.95
CA LYS A 234 -8.27 4.34 -2.73
C LYS A 234 -8.33 3.29 -3.84
N PHE A 235 -7.20 2.98 -4.45
CA PHE A 235 -7.17 1.94 -5.49
C PHE A 235 -7.37 0.54 -4.87
N LEU A 236 -6.83 0.28 -3.67
CA LEU A 236 -7.11 -0.98 -2.95
C LEU A 236 -8.60 -1.15 -2.67
N THR A 237 -9.31 -0.09 -2.28
CA THR A 237 -10.78 -0.11 -2.16
C THR A 237 -11.44 -0.58 -3.46
N ARG A 238 -11.04 -0.01 -4.60
CA ARG A 238 -11.60 -0.38 -5.91
C ARG A 238 -11.34 -1.84 -6.30
N ILE A 239 -10.15 -2.36 -5.97
CA ILE A 239 -9.84 -3.78 -6.19
C ILE A 239 -10.76 -4.65 -5.30
N SER A 240 -10.92 -4.30 -4.02
CA SER A 240 -11.79 -5.04 -3.10
C SER A 240 -13.25 -5.02 -3.56
N GLU A 241 -13.77 -3.85 -3.93
CA GLU A 241 -15.13 -3.74 -4.49
C GLU A 241 -15.32 -4.52 -5.80
N ALA A 242 -14.30 -4.57 -6.66
CA ALA A 242 -14.36 -5.37 -7.88
C ALA A 242 -14.39 -6.86 -7.56
N ALA A 243 -13.59 -7.30 -6.57
CA ALA A 243 -13.58 -8.68 -6.10
C ALA A 243 -14.92 -9.09 -5.47
N GLU A 244 -15.56 -8.21 -4.68
CA GLU A 244 -16.89 -8.45 -4.10
C GLU A 244 -17.97 -8.67 -5.19
N ARG A 245 -17.91 -7.87 -6.26
CA ARG A 245 -18.95 -7.86 -7.30
C ARG A 245 -18.73 -8.88 -8.41
N ASN A 246 -17.50 -9.26 -8.71
CA ASN A 246 -17.16 -10.05 -9.90
C ASN A 246 -15.93 -10.96 -9.68
N GLY A 247 -16.10 -12.04 -8.91
CA GLY A 247 -15.07 -13.06 -8.70
C GLY A 247 -14.50 -13.62 -10.00
N PRO A 248 -15.32 -14.07 -10.98
CA PRO A 248 -14.80 -14.57 -12.27
C PRO A 248 -14.01 -13.52 -13.06
N GLY A 249 -14.39 -12.24 -12.97
CA GLY A 249 -13.63 -11.15 -13.56
C GLY A 249 -12.26 -10.97 -12.92
N MET A 250 -12.13 -11.21 -11.62
CA MET A 250 -10.84 -11.16 -10.91
C MET A 250 -9.95 -12.34 -11.27
N GLU A 251 -10.48 -13.54 -11.49
CA GLU A 251 -9.74 -14.68 -12.02
C GLU A 251 -9.17 -14.39 -13.42
N ASN A 252 -9.99 -13.82 -14.30
CA ASN A 252 -9.53 -13.36 -15.61
C ASN A 252 -8.47 -12.27 -15.53
N LEU A 253 -8.55 -11.38 -14.55
CA LEU A 253 -7.54 -10.37 -14.30
C LEU A 253 -6.24 -11.02 -13.82
N ALA A 254 -6.31 -11.96 -12.87
CA ALA A 254 -5.15 -12.70 -12.38
C ALA A 254 -4.37 -13.38 -13.51
N ALA A 255 -5.08 -14.01 -14.45
CA ALA A 255 -4.47 -14.64 -15.63
C ALA A 255 -3.71 -13.65 -16.54
N LYS A 256 -4.10 -12.37 -16.55
CA LYS A 256 -3.47 -11.30 -17.36
C LYS A 256 -2.28 -10.62 -16.68
N LEU A 257 -2.00 -10.91 -15.41
CA LEU A 257 -0.86 -10.32 -14.68
C LEU A 257 0.46 -10.91 -15.19
N ASN A 258 1.01 -10.33 -16.25
CA ASN A 258 2.19 -10.84 -16.95
C ASN A 258 3.53 -10.53 -16.24
N GLN A 259 3.53 -9.65 -15.24
CA GLN A 259 4.72 -9.31 -14.43
C GLN A 259 4.79 -10.10 -13.11
N CYS A 260 3.74 -10.85 -12.79
CA CYS A 260 3.65 -11.64 -11.56
C CYS A 260 3.94 -13.11 -11.82
N GLY A 261 4.60 -13.78 -10.86
CA GLY A 261 4.82 -15.22 -10.91
C GLY A 261 3.50 -16.00 -10.79
N ASP A 262 3.46 -17.23 -11.30
CA ASP A 262 2.23 -18.04 -11.33
C ASP A 262 1.68 -18.37 -9.93
N GLY A 263 2.53 -18.48 -8.90
CA GLY A 263 2.09 -18.60 -7.51
C GLY A 263 1.26 -17.39 -7.08
N VAL A 264 1.80 -16.19 -7.29
CA VAL A 264 1.15 -14.92 -6.93
C VAL A 264 -0.18 -14.74 -7.68
N LYS A 265 -0.25 -15.15 -8.96
CA LYS A 265 -1.50 -15.12 -9.74
C LYS A 265 -2.56 -16.04 -9.15
N ARG A 266 -2.19 -17.28 -8.79
CA ARG A 266 -3.11 -18.23 -8.16
C ARG A 266 -3.62 -17.74 -6.82
N ASP A 267 -2.72 -17.20 -5.98
CA ASP A 267 -3.07 -16.66 -4.67
C ASP A 267 -4.02 -15.45 -4.82
N PHE A 268 -3.75 -14.55 -5.75
CA PHE A 268 -4.62 -13.41 -6.06
C PHE A 268 -6.02 -13.86 -6.51
N ALA A 269 -6.11 -14.85 -7.40
CA ALA A 269 -7.37 -15.41 -7.87
C ALA A 269 -8.14 -16.06 -6.71
N SER A 270 -7.47 -16.90 -5.90
CA SER A 270 -8.07 -17.60 -4.76
C SER A 270 -8.60 -16.62 -3.71
N ILE A 271 -7.79 -15.64 -3.30
CA ILE A 271 -8.18 -14.62 -2.32
C ILE A 271 -9.35 -13.79 -2.83
N SER A 272 -9.31 -13.36 -4.10
CA SER A 272 -10.39 -12.59 -4.72
C SER A 272 -11.70 -13.39 -4.81
N GLY A 273 -11.62 -14.70 -5.08
CA GLY A 273 -12.78 -15.62 -5.03
C GLY A 273 -13.35 -15.70 -3.62
N GLY A 274 -12.51 -15.79 -2.59
CA GLY A 274 -12.93 -15.74 -1.19
C GLY A 274 -13.64 -14.44 -0.80
N VAL A 275 -13.17 -13.30 -1.31
CA VAL A 275 -13.83 -11.99 -1.12
C VAL A 275 -15.24 -12.01 -1.71
N SER A 276 -15.40 -12.53 -2.93
CA SER A 276 -16.70 -12.65 -3.59
C SER A 276 -17.68 -13.52 -2.79
N ALA A 277 -17.20 -14.67 -2.28
CA ALA A 277 -18.01 -15.57 -1.46
C ALA A 277 -18.47 -14.88 -0.16
N ARG A 278 -17.56 -14.26 0.59
CA ARG A 278 -17.88 -13.50 1.81
C ARG A 278 -18.87 -12.37 1.56
N ALA A 279 -18.76 -11.69 0.43
CA ALA A 279 -19.74 -10.65 0.03
C ALA A 279 -21.13 -11.23 -0.22
N ALA A 280 -21.22 -12.37 -0.91
CA ALA A 280 -22.49 -13.07 -1.14
C ALA A 280 -23.14 -13.52 0.18
N ASP A 281 -22.35 -14.06 1.11
CA ASP A 281 -22.84 -14.48 2.44
C ASP A 281 -23.39 -13.29 3.23
N ARG A 282 -22.72 -12.12 3.21
CA ARG A 282 -23.23 -10.89 3.84
C ARG A 282 -24.59 -10.47 3.26
N VAL A 283 -24.74 -10.51 1.94
CA VAL A 283 -26.01 -10.18 1.28
C VAL A 283 -27.10 -11.17 1.67
N ALA A 284 -26.80 -12.48 1.68
CA ALA A 284 -27.75 -13.51 2.09
C ALA A 284 -28.19 -13.37 3.56
N ALA A 285 -27.26 -13.03 4.47
CA ALA A 285 -27.59 -12.80 5.88
C ALA A 285 -28.51 -11.60 6.09
N VAL A 286 -28.35 -10.52 5.31
CA VAL A 286 -29.25 -9.37 5.36
C VAL A 286 -30.64 -9.70 4.77
N ALA A 287 -30.69 -10.51 3.69
CA ALA A 287 -31.94 -10.92 3.07
C ALA A 287 -32.76 -11.92 3.91
N ASN A 288 -32.10 -12.71 4.77
CA ASN A 288 -32.76 -13.71 5.61
C ASN A 288 -32.27 -13.67 7.07
N PRO A 289 -32.67 -12.66 7.86
CA PRO A 289 -32.19 -12.46 9.23
C PRO A 289 -32.55 -13.58 10.21
N LEU A 290 -33.51 -14.47 9.86
CA LEU A 290 -33.93 -15.59 10.69
C LEU A 290 -33.07 -16.85 10.51
N ALA A 291 -32.33 -16.98 9.42
CA ALA A 291 -31.48 -18.15 9.18
C ALA A 291 -30.29 -18.26 10.16
N GLY A 292 -29.82 -17.15 10.73
CA GLY A 292 -28.74 -17.11 11.71
C GLY A 292 -29.12 -17.49 13.14
N GLN A 293 -30.42 -17.66 13.45
CA GLN A 293 -30.88 -17.95 14.82
C GLN A 293 -31.04 -19.45 15.13
N VAL A 294 -30.92 -20.33 14.14
CA VAL A 294 -31.20 -21.78 14.29
C VAL A 294 -29.99 -22.59 14.76
N ALA A 295 -28.82 -22.04 14.86
CA ALA A 295 -27.59 -22.75 15.28
C ALA A 295 -27.11 -22.34 16.67
N LYS A 296 -27.98 -22.35 17.70
CA LYS A 296 -27.51 -22.40 19.10
C LYS A 296 -27.51 -23.87 19.52
N PRO A 297 -26.34 -24.52 19.73
CA PRO A 297 -26.31 -25.86 20.22
C PRO A 297 -26.96 -25.88 21.60
N ALA A 298 -27.97 -26.78 21.81
CA ALA A 298 -28.56 -27.02 23.10
C ALA A 298 -27.45 -27.37 24.09
N ALA A 299 -27.42 -26.66 25.22
CA ALA A 299 -26.52 -26.92 26.32
C ALA A 299 -26.73 -28.37 26.76
N ALA A 300 -25.72 -29.23 26.59
CA ALA A 300 -25.72 -30.58 27.11
C ALA A 300 -25.76 -30.50 28.63
N THR A 301 -26.89 -30.88 29.22
CA THR A 301 -27.07 -31.07 30.64
C THR A 301 -26.22 -32.27 31.09
N LEU A 302 -25.14 -32.00 31.80
CA LEU A 302 -24.32 -33.05 32.43
C LEU A 302 -25.16 -33.75 33.54
N PRO A 303 -25.20 -35.10 33.58
CA PRO A 303 -25.86 -35.80 34.67
C PRO A 303 -25.07 -35.64 35.98
N GLN A 304 -25.72 -35.15 37.02
CA GLN A 304 -25.18 -35.17 38.37
C GLN A 304 -25.06 -36.64 38.84
N ARG A 305 -23.84 -37.08 39.10
CA ARG A 305 -23.60 -38.33 39.86
C ARG A 305 -23.80 -38.06 41.38
N ARG A 306 -24.65 -38.86 41.98
CA ARG A 306 -24.75 -39.04 43.44
C ARG A 306 -23.55 -39.83 43.95
#